data_f032ca724a34e1a6e44058acbfbd0e3c
#
_entry.id   f032ca724a34e1a6e44058acbfbd0e3c
#
_cell.length_a   1.000
_cell.length_b   1.000
_cell.length_c   1.000
_cell.angle_alpha   90.00
_cell.angle_beta   90.00
_cell.angle_gamma   90.00
#
_symmetry.space_group_name_H-M   'P 1'
#
loop_
_entity.id
_entity.type
_entity.pdbx_description
1 polymer ?
#
loop_
_entity_poly.entity_id
_entity_poly.type
_entity_poly.pdbx_seq_one_letter_code
_entity_poly.pdbx_strand_id
1 'polypeptide(L)'
;MIKSMTGFGRHEMVTDECKISVEIKAVNHRYLDLGIKMPKKFNYFEASMRTLLKDHIQRGKVDIFVTYEDYTDAKVFLKYNRSLAQEYMDSFKKMSDDFGIDNDVKVSMLARCPEVLTMEEVPEDEEHMWELLKDALLKACEGFVESRIREGENLKNDLIGKLDHMLELVDFIEERSPIIMKDYSERLENKVKELLEDKQIDDARIATEVTIFADKICVDEETVRLRSHIKATKDALEAGGSIGRKLDFIAQEMNREANTILSKANDLEISDTGINLKTDIEKVREQIQNIE
;
A
#
# COMPACT_ATOMS: atom_id res chain seq x y z
N MET A 1 -8.89 5.94 -13.60
CA MET A 1 -8.43 6.54 -12.33
C MET A 1 -7.32 5.71 -11.75
N ILE A 2 -6.32 6.33 -11.18
CA ILE A 2 -5.22 5.70 -10.45
C ILE A 2 -5.61 5.62 -8.98
N LYS A 3 -5.31 4.48 -8.33
CA LYS A 3 -5.49 4.29 -6.90
C LYS A 3 -4.15 4.06 -6.22
N SER A 4 -3.96 4.61 -5.02
CA SER A 4 -2.84 4.23 -4.17
C SER A 4 -3.05 2.84 -3.57
N MET A 5 -1.98 2.10 -3.35
CA MET A 5 -2.02 0.84 -2.59
C MET A 5 -2.17 1.07 -1.08
N THR A 6 -1.85 2.26 -0.60
CA THR A 6 -2.11 2.70 0.78
C THR A 6 -3.45 3.39 0.87
N GLY A 7 -4.10 3.32 2.01
CA GLY A 7 -5.38 3.96 2.25
C GLY A 7 -5.87 3.73 3.66
N PHE A 8 -6.82 4.58 4.05
CA PHE A 8 -7.47 4.55 5.34
C PHE A 8 -8.96 4.82 5.20
N GLY A 9 -9.78 4.01 5.87
CA GLY A 9 -11.22 4.24 5.97
C GLY A 9 -11.68 3.93 7.39
N ARG A 10 -12.58 4.74 7.92
CA ARG A 10 -13.20 4.53 9.22
C ARG A 10 -14.65 4.94 9.16
N HIS A 11 -15.48 4.11 9.77
CA HIS A 11 -16.87 4.45 10.01
C HIS A 11 -17.29 4.04 11.41
N GLU A 12 -18.06 4.89 12.06
CA GLU A 12 -18.69 4.62 13.35
C GLU A 12 -20.20 4.68 13.20
N MET A 13 -20.85 3.60 13.58
CA MET A 13 -22.31 3.53 13.66
C MET A 13 -22.68 3.52 15.14
N VAL A 14 -23.55 4.43 15.54
CA VAL A 14 -24.10 4.51 16.89
C VAL A 14 -25.59 4.34 16.79
N THR A 15 -26.12 3.36 17.50
CA THR A 15 -27.55 3.15 17.70
C THR A 15 -27.89 3.32 19.18
N ASP A 16 -29.16 3.24 19.54
CA ASP A 16 -29.57 3.25 20.95
C ASP A 16 -29.10 2.00 21.72
N GLU A 17 -28.76 0.92 21.00
CA GLU A 17 -28.40 -0.38 21.58
C GLU A 17 -26.89 -0.61 21.59
N CYS A 18 -26.15 -0.09 20.60
CA CYS A 18 -24.73 -0.37 20.47
C CYS A 18 -23.98 0.68 19.66
N LYS A 19 -22.65 0.64 19.79
CA LYS A 19 -21.71 1.32 18.91
C LYS A 19 -20.82 0.31 18.23
N ILE A 20 -20.78 0.37 16.88
CA ILE A 20 -19.88 -0.42 16.04
C ILE A 20 -18.92 0.56 15.35
N SER A 21 -17.61 0.36 15.50
CA SER A 21 -16.61 1.09 14.74
C SER A 21 -15.80 0.13 13.89
N VAL A 22 -15.69 0.45 12.60
CA VAL A 22 -14.88 -0.29 11.63
C VAL A 22 -13.80 0.61 11.11
N GLU A 23 -12.56 0.15 11.22
CA GLU A 23 -11.38 0.83 10.71
C GLU A 23 -10.65 -0.09 9.73
N ILE A 24 -10.33 0.43 8.54
CA ILE A 24 -9.65 -0.29 7.45
C ILE A 24 -8.37 0.45 7.13
N LYS A 25 -7.24 -0.26 7.18
CA LYS A 25 -5.92 0.25 6.79
C LYS A 25 -5.30 -0.67 5.75
N ALA A 26 -4.70 -0.11 4.72
CA ALA A 26 -3.95 -0.87 3.73
C ALA A 26 -2.52 -0.36 3.58
N VAL A 27 -1.61 -1.31 3.34
CA VAL A 27 -0.23 -1.05 2.94
C VAL A 27 0.08 -1.82 1.67
N ASN A 28 1.12 -1.36 0.95
CA ASN A 28 1.56 -2.02 -0.27
C ASN A 28 1.90 -3.49 -0.02
N HIS A 29 1.28 -4.38 -0.80
CA HIS A 29 1.59 -5.81 -0.80
C HIS A 29 1.27 -6.42 -2.15
N ARG A 30 2.05 -7.45 -2.56
CA ARG A 30 1.92 -8.09 -3.87
C ARG A 30 0.58 -8.79 -4.09
N TYR A 31 0.02 -9.37 -3.05
CA TYR A 31 -1.24 -10.13 -3.06
C TYR A 31 -2.24 -9.48 -2.09
N LEU A 32 -3.52 -9.85 -2.23
CA LEU A 32 -4.52 -9.48 -1.23
C LEU A 32 -4.32 -10.34 0.02
N ASP A 33 -3.99 -9.69 1.13
CA ASP A 33 -3.88 -10.30 2.46
C ASP A 33 -4.82 -9.53 3.41
N LEU A 34 -5.86 -10.21 3.92
CA LEU A 34 -6.87 -9.62 4.79
C LEU A 34 -6.66 -10.09 6.23
N GLY A 35 -6.24 -9.18 7.10
CA GLY A 35 -6.18 -9.37 8.54
C GLY A 35 -7.43 -8.77 9.21
N ILE A 36 -8.31 -9.58 9.81
CA ILE A 36 -9.50 -9.08 10.50
C ILE A 36 -9.33 -9.30 11.99
N LYS A 37 -9.41 -8.21 12.76
CA LYS A 37 -9.42 -8.22 14.22
C LYS A 37 -10.76 -7.71 14.71
N MET A 38 -11.46 -8.55 15.48
CA MET A 38 -12.81 -8.27 15.95
C MET A 38 -13.09 -8.95 17.29
N PRO A 39 -14.11 -8.50 18.03
CA PRO A 39 -14.61 -9.18 19.23
C PRO A 39 -15.04 -10.62 18.93
N LYS A 40 -14.86 -11.53 19.89
CA LYS A 40 -15.17 -12.97 19.73
C LYS A 40 -16.59 -13.24 19.24
N LYS A 41 -17.54 -12.39 19.65
CA LYS A 41 -18.95 -12.53 19.25
C LYS A 41 -19.20 -12.34 17.76
N PHE A 42 -18.28 -11.73 16.99
CA PHE A 42 -18.40 -11.56 15.56
C PHE A 42 -17.64 -12.62 14.73
N ASN A 43 -16.97 -13.58 15.38
CA ASN A 43 -16.13 -14.55 14.68
C ASN A 43 -16.90 -15.37 13.62
N TYR A 44 -18.18 -15.62 13.82
CA TYR A 44 -19.01 -16.34 12.85
C TYR A 44 -19.30 -15.52 11.57
N PHE A 45 -19.13 -14.19 11.60
CA PHE A 45 -19.27 -13.33 10.42
C PHE A 45 -17.97 -13.17 9.60
N GLU A 46 -16.84 -13.71 10.06
CA GLU A 46 -15.55 -13.53 9.41
C GLU A 46 -15.56 -13.90 7.92
N ALA A 47 -16.17 -15.04 7.58
CA ALA A 47 -16.25 -15.52 6.19
C ALA A 47 -17.06 -14.56 5.29
N SER A 48 -18.20 -14.06 5.81
CA SER A 48 -19.06 -13.10 5.11
C SER A 48 -18.36 -11.74 4.91
N MET A 49 -17.65 -11.27 5.93
CA MET A 49 -16.82 -10.06 5.84
C MET A 49 -15.73 -10.18 4.79
N ARG A 50 -15.00 -11.32 4.77
CA ARG A 50 -13.95 -11.58 3.77
C ARG A 50 -14.50 -11.59 2.36
N THR A 51 -15.69 -12.14 2.14
CA THR A 51 -16.34 -12.17 0.84
C THR A 51 -16.69 -10.76 0.40
N LEU A 52 -17.34 -9.98 1.25
CA LEU A 52 -17.72 -8.59 0.96
C LEU A 52 -16.51 -7.70 0.67
N LEU A 53 -15.43 -7.84 1.44
CA LEU A 53 -14.20 -7.06 1.25
C LEU A 53 -13.51 -7.35 -0.08
N LYS A 54 -13.54 -8.60 -0.57
CA LYS A 54 -12.94 -8.99 -1.86
C LYS A 54 -13.61 -8.33 -3.06
N ASP A 55 -14.87 -7.96 -2.94
CA ASP A 55 -15.59 -7.25 -4.00
C ASP A 55 -15.10 -5.80 -4.17
N HIS A 56 -14.56 -5.22 -3.10
CA HIS A 56 -14.10 -3.83 -3.06
C HIS A 56 -12.58 -3.67 -3.12
N ILE A 57 -11.81 -4.69 -2.72
CA ILE A 57 -10.35 -4.62 -2.56
C ILE A 57 -9.71 -5.80 -3.29
N GLN A 58 -8.89 -5.50 -4.31
CA GLN A 58 -8.28 -6.52 -5.17
C GLN A 58 -6.83 -6.86 -4.77
N ARG A 59 -6.12 -5.94 -4.11
CA ARG A 59 -4.70 -6.07 -3.79
C ARG A 59 -4.32 -5.27 -2.55
N GLY A 60 -3.23 -5.67 -1.90
CA GLY A 60 -2.66 -5.02 -0.72
C GLY A 60 -2.79 -5.88 0.53
N LYS A 61 -2.01 -5.56 1.56
CA LYS A 61 -2.23 -6.08 2.90
C LYS A 61 -3.17 -5.12 3.63
N VAL A 62 -4.34 -5.63 4.00
CA VAL A 62 -5.43 -4.83 4.57
C VAL A 62 -5.75 -5.35 5.97
N ASP A 63 -5.53 -4.51 6.95
CA ASP A 63 -5.90 -4.77 8.33
C ASP A 63 -7.24 -4.09 8.64
N ILE A 64 -8.19 -4.87 9.10
CA ILE A 64 -9.53 -4.44 9.48
C ILE A 64 -9.68 -4.59 10.99
N PHE A 65 -10.08 -3.53 11.66
CA PHE A 65 -10.32 -3.50 13.09
C PHE A 65 -11.81 -3.21 13.33
N VAL A 66 -12.50 -4.13 13.97
CA VAL A 66 -13.89 -3.96 14.41
C VAL A 66 -13.91 -3.83 15.91
N THR A 67 -14.52 -2.76 16.41
CA THR A 67 -14.80 -2.59 17.82
C THR A 67 -16.30 -2.53 18.02
N TYR A 68 -16.75 -3.02 19.17
CA TYR A 68 -18.15 -3.06 19.58
C TYR A 68 -18.28 -2.65 21.03
N GLU A 69 -19.20 -1.74 21.28
CA GLU A 69 -19.61 -1.32 22.61
C GLU A 69 -21.12 -1.56 22.72
N ASP A 70 -21.51 -2.31 23.73
CA ASP A 70 -22.92 -2.60 24.05
C ASP A 70 -23.45 -1.55 25.02
N TYR A 71 -24.56 -0.92 24.67
CA TYR A 71 -25.25 0.06 25.50
C TYR A 71 -26.50 -0.51 26.16
N THR A 72 -26.85 -1.74 25.80
CA THR A 72 -27.98 -2.41 26.44
C THR A 72 -27.57 -2.91 27.84
N ASP A 73 -28.46 -2.76 28.80
CA ASP A 73 -28.29 -3.45 30.09
C ASP A 73 -28.17 -4.96 29.79
N ALA A 74 -27.13 -5.58 30.33
CA ALA A 74 -26.90 -7.00 30.17
C ALA A 74 -28.18 -7.78 30.52
N LYS A 75 -28.89 -8.23 29.50
CA LYS A 75 -30.10 -9.04 29.69
C LYS A 75 -29.68 -10.44 30.11
N VAL A 76 -29.27 -10.54 31.37
CA VAL A 76 -28.96 -11.82 32.00
C VAL A 76 -30.21 -12.30 32.70
N PHE A 77 -30.68 -13.49 32.37
CA PHE A 77 -31.76 -14.12 33.08
C PHE A 77 -31.28 -15.34 33.85
N LEU A 78 -31.92 -15.56 34.97
CA LEU A 78 -31.63 -16.69 35.83
C LEU A 78 -32.41 -17.90 35.29
N LYS A 79 -31.70 -18.91 34.82
CA LYS A 79 -32.29 -20.17 34.40
C LYS A 79 -32.30 -21.15 35.59
N TYR A 80 -33.47 -21.65 35.91
CA TYR A 80 -33.67 -22.68 36.93
C TYR A 80 -33.80 -24.06 36.34
N ASN A 81 -32.82 -24.92 36.67
CA ASN A 81 -32.85 -26.33 36.26
C ASN A 81 -33.60 -27.16 37.29
N ARG A 82 -34.94 -27.30 37.08
CA ARG A 82 -35.82 -28.02 37.95
C ARG A 82 -35.45 -29.51 38.06
N SER A 83 -35.05 -30.13 36.94
CA SER A 83 -34.71 -31.57 36.92
C SER A 83 -33.53 -31.87 37.81
N LEU A 84 -32.46 -31.09 37.65
CA LEU A 84 -31.24 -31.24 38.44
C LEU A 84 -31.47 -30.90 39.92
N ALA A 85 -32.28 -29.87 40.20
CA ALA A 85 -32.66 -29.53 41.59
C ALA A 85 -33.39 -30.69 42.26
N GLN A 86 -34.26 -31.38 41.55
CA GLN A 86 -34.96 -32.58 42.06
C GLN A 86 -33.97 -33.73 42.37
N GLU A 87 -33.02 -33.98 41.50
CA GLU A 87 -31.98 -35.00 41.73
C GLU A 87 -31.11 -34.69 42.95
N TYR A 88 -30.78 -33.40 43.20
CA TYR A 88 -30.10 -32.98 44.42
C TYR A 88 -30.96 -33.24 45.64
N MET A 89 -32.24 -32.91 45.60
CA MET A 89 -33.17 -33.14 46.71
C MET A 89 -33.29 -34.61 47.05
N ASP A 90 -33.43 -35.47 46.04
CA ASP A 90 -33.52 -36.92 46.21
C ASP A 90 -32.22 -37.52 46.77
N SER A 91 -31.06 -36.98 46.33
CA SER A 91 -29.75 -37.37 46.87
C SER A 91 -29.57 -36.96 48.32
N PHE A 92 -29.96 -35.71 48.71
CA PHE A 92 -29.92 -35.27 50.10
C PHE A 92 -30.81 -36.10 50.99
N LYS A 93 -32.00 -36.50 50.50
CA LYS A 93 -32.88 -37.38 51.24
C LYS A 93 -32.23 -38.75 51.48
N LYS A 94 -31.63 -39.36 50.44
CA LYS A 94 -30.91 -40.64 50.58
C LYS A 94 -29.75 -40.54 51.57
N MET A 95 -28.96 -39.46 51.52
CA MET A 95 -27.87 -39.23 52.48
C MET A 95 -28.38 -39.16 53.92
N SER A 96 -29.50 -38.44 54.13
CA SER A 96 -30.16 -38.37 55.43
C SER A 96 -30.57 -39.75 55.98
N ASP A 97 -31.20 -40.54 55.11
CA ASP A 97 -31.66 -41.90 55.42
C ASP A 97 -30.46 -42.85 55.65
N ASP A 98 -29.42 -42.83 54.84
CA ASP A 98 -28.26 -43.73 54.91
C ASP A 98 -27.38 -43.48 56.15
N PHE A 99 -27.24 -42.25 56.59
CA PHE A 99 -26.36 -41.86 57.69
C PHE A 99 -27.10 -41.49 59.00
N GLY A 100 -28.45 -41.46 58.98
CA GLY A 100 -29.26 -41.11 60.17
C GLY A 100 -29.08 -39.70 60.62
N ILE A 101 -28.81 -38.74 59.73
CA ILE A 101 -28.66 -37.33 60.00
C ILE A 101 -29.89 -36.55 59.53
N ASP A 102 -30.20 -35.44 60.18
CA ASP A 102 -31.35 -34.63 59.76
C ASP A 102 -31.12 -33.95 58.44
N ASN A 103 -32.14 -33.98 57.59
CA ASN A 103 -32.14 -33.24 56.33
C ASN A 103 -32.51 -31.77 56.59
N ASP A 104 -31.51 -30.87 56.62
CA ASP A 104 -31.67 -29.45 56.88
C ASP A 104 -31.63 -28.59 55.60
N VAL A 105 -31.85 -29.22 54.44
CA VAL A 105 -31.76 -28.54 53.11
C VAL A 105 -32.78 -27.42 53.02
N LYS A 106 -32.23 -26.20 52.81
CA LYS A 106 -33.00 -24.98 52.57
C LYS A 106 -32.87 -24.57 51.09
N VAL A 107 -33.84 -23.79 50.62
CA VAL A 107 -33.82 -23.21 49.26
C VAL A 107 -32.51 -22.53 48.95
N SER A 108 -31.91 -21.82 49.94
CA SER A 108 -30.63 -21.16 49.75
C SER A 108 -29.45 -22.12 49.56
N MET A 109 -29.52 -23.36 50.06
CA MET A 109 -28.52 -24.37 49.86
C MET A 109 -28.71 -24.99 48.46
N LEU A 110 -29.92 -25.34 48.08
CA LEU A 110 -30.25 -25.88 46.77
C LEU A 110 -29.90 -24.90 45.65
N ALA A 111 -30.15 -23.60 45.84
CA ALA A 111 -29.80 -22.57 44.88
C ALA A 111 -28.28 -22.38 44.64
N ARG A 112 -27.43 -22.86 45.57
CA ARG A 112 -25.96 -22.84 45.46
C ARG A 112 -25.40 -24.14 44.91
N CYS A 113 -26.25 -25.16 44.74
CA CYS A 113 -25.78 -26.39 44.06
C CYS A 113 -25.40 -26.10 42.62
N PRO A 114 -24.28 -26.67 42.14
CA PRO A 114 -23.85 -26.47 40.77
C PRO A 114 -24.95 -26.71 39.74
N GLU A 115 -25.06 -25.84 38.75
CA GLU A 115 -26.00 -25.96 37.62
C GLU A 115 -27.48 -25.91 37.95
N VAL A 116 -27.88 -25.71 39.23
CA VAL A 116 -29.29 -25.57 39.64
C VAL A 116 -29.82 -24.19 39.25
N LEU A 117 -29.00 -23.16 39.44
CA LEU A 117 -29.25 -21.79 38.95
C LEU A 117 -28.05 -21.35 38.10
N THR A 118 -28.30 -21.11 36.84
CA THR A 118 -27.30 -20.59 35.88
C THR A 118 -27.74 -19.21 35.38
N MET A 119 -26.78 -18.31 35.22
CA MET A 119 -27.01 -17.05 34.52
C MET A 119 -26.79 -17.31 33.02
N GLU A 120 -27.81 -17.09 32.22
CA GLU A 120 -27.72 -17.19 30.76
C GLU A 120 -27.96 -15.81 30.17
N GLU A 121 -27.14 -15.46 29.16
CA GLU A 121 -27.35 -14.26 28.35
C GLU A 121 -28.47 -14.54 27.34
N VAL A 122 -29.29 -13.52 27.07
CA VAL A 122 -30.31 -13.61 26.02
C VAL A 122 -29.59 -13.74 24.67
N PRO A 123 -29.94 -14.72 23.83
CA PRO A 123 -29.37 -14.83 22.51
C PRO A 123 -29.56 -13.51 21.73
N GLU A 124 -28.48 -12.95 21.23
CA GLU A 124 -28.54 -11.79 20.34
C GLU A 124 -29.12 -12.21 18.97
N ASP A 125 -29.83 -11.29 18.32
CA ASP A 125 -30.30 -11.50 16.95
C ASP A 125 -29.12 -11.40 15.98
N GLU A 126 -28.62 -12.54 15.52
CA GLU A 126 -27.48 -12.65 14.62
C GLU A 126 -27.73 -11.94 13.29
N GLU A 127 -28.96 -11.99 12.76
CA GLU A 127 -29.31 -11.34 11.47
C GLU A 127 -29.24 -9.83 11.63
N HIS A 128 -29.82 -9.29 12.69
CA HIS A 128 -29.77 -7.86 12.97
C HIS A 128 -28.33 -7.37 13.19
N MET A 129 -27.53 -8.10 13.95
CA MET A 129 -26.11 -7.77 14.19
C MET A 129 -25.29 -7.81 12.90
N TRP A 130 -25.60 -8.76 12.01
CA TRP A 130 -24.94 -8.80 10.70
C TRP A 130 -25.30 -7.60 9.83
N GLU A 131 -26.55 -7.18 9.80
CA GLU A 131 -26.97 -6.00 9.02
C GLU A 131 -26.27 -4.72 9.50
N LEU A 132 -26.17 -4.51 10.81
CA LEU A 132 -25.45 -3.36 11.38
C LEU A 132 -23.96 -3.41 11.05
N LEU A 133 -23.32 -4.56 11.24
CA LEU A 133 -21.89 -4.73 10.93
C LEU A 133 -21.61 -4.55 9.44
N LYS A 134 -22.46 -5.09 8.57
CA LYS A 134 -22.38 -4.97 7.12
C LYS A 134 -22.48 -3.52 6.66
N ASP A 135 -23.44 -2.75 7.17
CA ASP A 135 -23.59 -1.32 6.83
C ASP A 135 -22.36 -0.52 7.27
N ALA A 136 -21.89 -0.73 8.51
CA ALA A 136 -20.68 -0.08 9.00
C ALA A 136 -19.44 -0.44 8.17
N LEU A 137 -19.32 -1.70 7.75
CA LEU A 137 -18.20 -2.19 6.93
C LEU A 137 -18.23 -1.58 5.51
N LEU A 138 -19.42 -1.51 4.88
CA LEU A 138 -19.58 -0.91 3.56
C LEU A 138 -19.20 0.57 3.56
N LYS A 139 -19.68 1.35 4.53
CA LYS A 139 -19.34 2.77 4.66
C LYS A 139 -17.86 3.00 4.94
N ALA A 140 -17.23 2.14 5.76
CA ALA A 140 -15.78 2.18 5.96
C ALA A 140 -15.02 1.86 4.68
N CYS A 141 -15.52 0.90 3.86
CA CYS A 141 -14.96 0.58 2.55
C CYS A 141 -15.07 1.73 1.55
N GLU A 142 -16.20 2.43 1.51
CA GLU A 142 -16.40 3.62 0.66
C GLU A 142 -15.35 4.69 0.99
N GLY A 143 -15.24 5.08 2.27
CA GLY A 143 -14.24 6.04 2.72
C GLY A 143 -12.79 5.58 2.45
N PHE A 144 -12.53 4.28 2.56
CA PHE A 144 -11.23 3.68 2.22
C PHE A 144 -10.92 3.82 0.73
N VAL A 145 -11.86 3.50 -0.16
CA VAL A 145 -11.70 3.63 -1.62
C VAL A 145 -11.52 5.09 -2.02
N GLU A 146 -12.30 6.01 -1.46
CA GLU A 146 -12.15 7.45 -1.70
C GLU A 146 -10.77 7.96 -1.27
N SER A 147 -10.27 7.52 -0.11
CA SER A 147 -8.92 7.86 0.37
C SER A 147 -7.86 7.40 -0.62
N ARG A 148 -7.97 6.17 -1.15
CA ARG A 148 -7.03 5.61 -2.14
C ARG A 148 -7.05 6.36 -3.47
N ILE A 149 -8.23 6.79 -3.93
CA ILE A 149 -8.39 7.59 -5.16
C ILE A 149 -7.71 8.95 -4.98
N ARG A 150 -8.00 9.65 -3.88
CA ARG A 150 -7.40 10.96 -3.60
C ARG A 150 -5.88 10.89 -3.48
N GLU A 151 -5.36 9.89 -2.80
CA GLU A 151 -3.92 9.68 -2.68
C GLU A 151 -3.29 9.28 -4.01
N GLY A 152 -3.96 8.45 -4.81
CA GLY A 152 -3.54 8.08 -6.17
C GLY A 152 -3.43 9.29 -7.10
N GLU A 153 -4.34 10.25 -7.01
CA GLU A 153 -4.27 11.49 -7.79
C GLU A 153 -3.10 12.38 -7.34
N ASN A 154 -2.84 12.47 -6.04
CA ASN A 154 -1.67 13.19 -5.53
C ASN A 154 -0.36 12.55 -6.01
N LEU A 155 -0.26 11.21 -5.97
CA LEU A 155 0.89 10.47 -6.50
C LEU A 155 1.08 10.71 -8.00
N LYS A 156 -0.01 10.71 -8.79
CA LYS A 156 0.04 11.02 -10.22
C LYS A 156 0.62 12.40 -10.48
N ASN A 157 0.15 13.42 -9.77
CA ASN A 157 0.61 14.80 -9.94
C ASN A 157 2.07 14.95 -9.54
N ASP A 158 2.52 14.33 -8.46
CA ASP A 158 3.93 14.31 -8.04
C ASP A 158 4.82 13.61 -9.09
N LEU A 159 4.37 12.48 -9.65
CA LEU A 159 5.08 11.78 -10.71
C LEU A 159 5.20 12.62 -11.99
N ILE A 160 4.11 13.29 -12.40
CA ILE A 160 4.13 14.17 -13.58
C ILE A 160 5.17 15.30 -13.37
N GLY A 161 5.18 15.94 -12.19
CA GLY A 161 6.16 16.98 -11.88
C GLY A 161 7.62 16.48 -11.95
N LYS A 162 7.90 15.27 -11.45
CA LYS A 162 9.23 14.66 -11.57
C LYS A 162 9.60 14.32 -13.02
N LEU A 163 8.65 13.82 -13.81
CA LEU A 163 8.86 13.55 -15.23
C LEU A 163 9.08 14.83 -16.04
N ASP A 164 8.45 15.94 -15.68
CA ASP A 164 8.72 17.26 -16.29
C ASP A 164 10.13 17.74 -15.97
N HIS A 165 10.56 17.65 -14.72
CA HIS A 165 11.93 17.99 -14.32
C HIS A 165 12.97 17.10 -15.03
N MET A 166 12.69 15.82 -15.21
CA MET A 166 13.57 14.93 -16.01
C MET A 166 13.72 15.39 -17.46
N LEU A 167 12.66 15.94 -18.08
CA LEU A 167 12.75 16.51 -19.44
C LEU A 167 13.67 17.73 -19.46
N GLU A 168 13.61 18.60 -18.45
CA GLU A 168 14.53 19.75 -18.33
C GLU A 168 16.00 19.30 -18.22
N LEU A 169 16.27 18.23 -17.46
CA LEU A 169 17.62 17.65 -17.39
C LEU A 169 18.09 17.07 -18.72
N VAL A 170 17.18 16.44 -19.49
CA VAL A 170 17.48 15.93 -20.85
C VAL A 170 17.76 17.09 -21.80
N ASP A 171 16.95 18.17 -21.75
CA ASP A 171 17.17 19.38 -22.55
C ASP A 171 18.58 19.96 -22.30
N PHE A 172 18.98 20.08 -21.03
CA PHE A 172 20.31 20.52 -20.66
C PHE A 172 21.44 19.65 -21.26
N ILE A 173 21.29 18.33 -21.20
CA ILE A 173 22.27 17.39 -21.77
C ILE A 173 22.40 17.58 -23.30
N GLU A 174 21.27 17.73 -24.00
CA GLU A 174 21.24 17.95 -25.45
C GLU A 174 21.87 19.30 -25.85
N GLU A 175 21.62 20.37 -25.08
CA GLU A 175 22.21 21.69 -25.31
C GLU A 175 23.72 21.71 -25.00
N ARG A 176 24.17 20.98 -23.98
CA ARG A 176 25.58 20.96 -23.56
C ARG A 176 26.46 20.10 -24.47
N SER A 177 25.95 19.00 -25.03
CA SER A 177 26.71 18.05 -25.83
C SER A 177 27.48 18.70 -27.01
N PRO A 178 26.90 19.57 -27.86
CA PRO A 178 27.63 20.22 -28.96
C PRO A 178 28.70 21.18 -28.45
N ILE A 179 28.53 21.80 -27.27
CA ILE A 179 29.51 22.70 -26.68
C ILE A 179 30.78 21.93 -26.29
N ILE A 180 30.62 20.75 -25.69
CA ILE A 180 31.75 19.88 -25.31
C ILE A 180 32.57 19.47 -26.52
N MET A 181 31.92 19.17 -27.64
CA MET A 181 32.60 18.82 -28.89
C MET A 181 33.45 20.01 -29.42
N LYS A 182 32.88 21.21 -29.37
CA LYS A 182 33.60 22.39 -29.78
C LYS A 182 34.80 22.69 -28.87
N ASP A 183 34.59 22.63 -27.55
CA ASP A 183 35.66 22.84 -26.57
C ASP A 183 36.79 21.81 -26.67
N TYR A 184 36.44 20.55 -27.04
CA TYR A 184 37.43 19.51 -27.29
C TYR A 184 38.25 19.78 -28.55
N SER A 185 37.59 20.17 -29.64
CA SER A 185 38.27 20.51 -30.91
C SER A 185 39.27 21.66 -30.71
N GLU A 186 38.85 22.76 -30.06
CA GLU A 186 39.70 23.90 -29.74
C GLU A 186 40.91 23.54 -28.87
N ARG A 187 40.66 22.71 -27.81
CA ARG A 187 41.76 22.24 -26.94
C ARG A 187 42.74 21.34 -27.68
N LEU A 188 42.25 20.45 -28.53
CA LEU A 188 43.07 19.53 -29.32
C LEU A 188 43.97 20.35 -30.29
N GLU A 189 43.40 21.30 -31.03
CA GLU A 189 44.13 22.17 -31.94
C GLU A 189 45.23 22.95 -31.23
N ASN A 190 44.92 23.56 -30.09
CA ASN A 190 45.87 24.33 -29.29
C ASN A 190 47.00 23.43 -28.75
N LYS A 191 46.66 22.22 -28.27
CA LYS A 191 47.64 21.27 -27.80
C LYS A 191 48.60 20.78 -28.89
N VAL A 192 48.06 20.52 -30.07
CA VAL A 192 48.85 20.12 -31.25
C VAL A 192 49.78 21.27 -31.67
N LYS A 193 49.30 22.54 -31.70
CA LYS A 193 50.11 23.73 -31.96
C LYS A 193 51.29 23.88 -30.99
N GLU A 194 51.05 23.70 -29.69
CA GLU A 194 52.11 23.75 -28.66
C GLU A 194 53.19 22.66 -28.88
N LEU A 195 52.80 21.46 -29.31
CA LEU A 195 53.69 20.29 -29.42
C LEU A 195 54.53 20.31 -30.69
N LEU A 196 54.06 20.95 -31.76
CA LEU A 196 54.65 20.82 -33.08
C LEU A 196 55.58 22.01 -33.48
N GLU A 197 55.70 23.05 -32.66
CA GLU A 197 56.64 24.17 -32.90
C GLU A 197 56.79 24.53 -34.38
N ASP A 198 55.83 25.09 -35.08
CA ASP A 198 55.84 25.49 -36.49
C ASP A 198 55.78 24.36 -37.56
N LYS A 199 55.59 23.11 -37.24
CA LYS A 199 55.27 22.09 -38.24
C LYS A 199 53.82 22.17 -38.70
N GLN A 200 53.57 22.02 -40.00
CA GLN A 200 52.21 21.97 -40.56
C GLN A 200 51.36 20.91 -39.86
N ILE A 201 50.23 21.33 -39.34
CA ILE A 201 49.22 20.44 -38.78
C ILE A 201 48.46 19.81 -39.92
N ASP A 202 48.25 18.48 -39.87
CA ASP A 202 47.34 17.80 -40.76
C ASP A 202 45.91 17.93 -40.22
N ASP A 203 45.15 18.88 -40.77
CA ASP A 203 43.76 19.16 -40.38
C ASP A 203 42.86 17.93 -40.52
N ALA A 204 43.16 17.01 -41.48
CA ALA A 204 42.42 15.76 -41.65
C ALA A 204 42.60 14.83 -40.44
N ARG A 205 43.75 14.87 -39.79
CA ARG A 205 44.03 14.07 -38.61
C ARG A 205 43.31 14.58 -37.37
N ILE A 206 43.26 15.90 -37.21
CA ILE A 206 42.47 16.55 -36.14
C ILE A 206 41.00 16.23 -36.36
N ALA A 207 40.46 16.40 -37.55
CA ALA A 207 39.07 16.08 -37.88
C ALA A 207 38.72 14.63 -37.56
N THR A 208 39.63 13.69 -37.82
CA THR A 208 39.44 12.26 -37.53
C THR A 208 39.35 12.03 -36.02
N GLU A 209 40.25 12.62 -35.20
CA GLU A 209 40.22 12.47 -33.76
C GLU A 209 38.98 13.10 -33.13
N VAL A 210 38.55 14.27 -33.60
CA VAL A 210 37.30 14.93 -33.16
C VAL A 210 36.09 14.06 -33.52
N THR A 211 36.07 13.44 -34.67
CA THR A 211 34.98 12.53 -35.07
C THR A 211 34.89 11.29 -34.17
N ILE A 212 36.05 10.67 -33.86
CA ILE A 212 36.11 9.52 -32.95
C ILE A 212 35.66 9.92 -31.54
N PHE A 213 36.08 11.11 -31.10
CA PHE A 213 35.63 11.60 -29.78
C PHE A 213 34.13 11.89 -29.78
N ALA A 214 33.60 12.54 -30.82
CA ALA A 214 32.18 12.83 -30.96
C ALA A 214 31.33 11.57 -30.91
N ASP A 215 31.72 10.52 -31.62
CA ASP A 215 31.02 9.23 -31.62
C ASP A 215 31.02 8.56 -30.25
N LYS A 216 32.14 8.69 -29.52
CA LYS A 216 32.30 8.13 -28.17
C LYS A 216 31.40 8.79 -27.12
N ILE A 217 31.17 10.13 -27.20
CA ILE A 217 30.38 10.88 -26.26
C ILE A 217 28.94 11.11 -26.72
N CYS A 218 28.57 10.67 -27.92
CA CYS A 218 27.25 10.86 -28.49
C CYS A 218 26.19 10.18 -27.62
N VAL A 219 25.21 10.96 -27.14
CA VAL A 219 24.11 10.51 -26.26
C VAL A 219 22.73 10.74 -26.92
N ASP A 220 22.69 11.05 -28.21
CA ASP A 220 21.46 11.41 -28.92
C ASP A 220 20.42 10.29 -28.91
N GLU A 221 20.87 9.06 -29.04
CA GLU A 221 19.96 7.88 -28.99
C GLU A 221 19.36 7.70 -27.62
N GLU A 222 20.17 7.84 -26.59
CA GLU A 222 19.74 7.71 -25.18
C GLU A 222 18.76 8.82 -24.78
N THR A 223 18.99 10.06 -25.20
CA THR A 223 18.08 11.17 -24.90
C THR A 223 16.75 11.02 -25.63
N VAL A 224 16.73 10.62 -26.89
CA VAL A 224 15.52 10.34 -27.66
C VAL A 224 14.72 9.19 -27.03
N ARG A 225 15.39 8.10 -26.64
CA ARG A 225 14.74 6.97 -25.96
C ARG A 225 14.17 7.40 -24.61
N LEU A 226 14.93 8.17 -23.84
CA LEU A 226 14.50 8.66 -22.53
C LEU A 226 13.25 9.55 -22.64
N ARG A 227 13.21 10.47 -23.61
CA ARG A 227 11.99 11.26 -23.91
C ARG A 227 10.80 10.38 -24.27
N SER A 228 11.03 9.35 -25.08
CA SER A 228 9.98 8.39 -25.44
C SER A 228 9.46 7.64 -24.21
N HIS A 229 10.32 7.20 -23.30
CA HIS A 229 9.95 6.52 -22.07
C HIS A 229 9.22 7.45 -21.09
N ILE A 230 9.67 8.70 -20.93
CA ILE A 230 8.97 9.72 -20.14
C ILE A 230 7.57 9.95 -20.67
N LYS A 231 7.42 10.13 -21.98
CA LYS A 231 6.12 10.30 -22.62
C LYS A 231 5.23 9.07 -22.40
N ALA A 232 5.74 7.86 -22.62
CA ALA A 232 4.99 6.62 -22.41
C ALA A 232 4.54 6.44 -20.95
N THR A 233 5.34 6.93 -19.99
CA THR A 233 4.98 6.94 -18.57
C THR A 233 3.83 7.91 -18.30
N LYS A 234 3.89 9.14 -18.83
CA LYS A 234 2.81 10.14 -18.72
C LYS A 234 1.51 9.64 -19.35
N ASP A 235 1.59 9.08 -20.56
CA ASP A 235 0.43 8.53 -21.27
C ASP A 235 -0.21 7.38 -20.46
N ALA A 236 0.60 6.52 -19.84
CA ALA A 236 0.10 5.45 -18.97
C ALA A 236 -0.57 5.97 -17.70
N LEU A 237 0.00 7.01 -17.06
CA LEU A 237 -0.58 7.68 -15.90
C LEU A 237 -1.93 8.35 -16.25
N GLU A 238 -2.07 8.91 -17.44
CA GLU A 238 -3.34 9.48 -17.91
C GLU A 238 -4.40 8.38 -18.18
N ALA A 239 -4.01 7.29 -18.81
CA ALA A 239 -4.91 6.17 -19.08
C ALA A 239 -5.44 5.50 -17.80
N GLY A 240 -4.62 5.44 -16.76
CA GLY A 240 -4.97 4.82 -15.47
C GLY A 240 -5.18 3.30 -15.56
N GLY A 241 -5.79 2.73 -14.54
CA GLY A 241 -6.02 1.29 -14.42
C GLY A 241 -4.79 0.55 -13.84
N SER A 242 -4.72 -0.75 -14.01
CA SER A 242 -3.62 -1.58 -13.47
C SER A 242 -2.33 -1.41 -14.26
N ILE A 243 -1.65 -0.28 -14.06
CA ILE A 243 -0.48 0.15 -14.83
C ILE A 243 0.86 -0.09 -14.12
N GLY A 244 0.86 -0.42 -12.83
CA GLY A 244 2.08 -0.47 -12.02
C GLY A 244 3.21 -1.33 -12.61
N ARG A 245 2.92 -2.52 -13.16
CA ARG A 245 3.94 -3.37 -13.80
C ARG A 245 4.53 -2.75 -15.07
N LYS A 246 3.68 -2.11 -15.89
CA LYS A 246 4.11 -1.43 -17.11
C LYS A 246 5.03 -0.27 -16.77
N LEU A 247 4.65 0.52 -15.75
CA LEU A 247 5.44 1.66 -15.29
C LEU A 247 6.79 1.22 -14.70
N ASP A 248 6.84 0.15 -13.89
CA ASP A 248 8.10 -0.38 -13.36
C ASP A 248 9.06 -0.81 -14.47
N PHE A 249 8.54 -1.47 -15.52
CA PHE A 249 9.35 -1.82 -16.69
C PHE A 249 9.89 -0.58 -17.40
N ILE A 250 9.05 0.44 -17.65
CA ILE A 250 9.49 1.69 -18.30
C ILE A 250 10.54 2.41 -17.43
N ALA A 251 10.38 2.43 -16.11
CA ALA A 251 11.35 3.03 -15.21
C ALA A 251 12.72 2.31 -15.23
N GLN A 252 12.72 0.98 -15.40
CA GLN A 252 13.96 0.21 -15.60
C GLN A 252 14.66 0.59 -16.90
N GLU A 253 13.92 0.76 -18.00
CA GLU A 253 14.51 1.22 -19.27
C GLU A 253 15.04 2.66 -19.16
N MET A 254 14.31 3.58 -18.51
CA MET A 254 14.82 4.93 -18.22
C MET A 254 16.15 4.89 -17.43
N ASN A 255 16.26 4.02 -16.43
CA ASN A 255 17.49 3.86 -15.65
C ASN A 255 18.64 3.32 -16.51
N ARG A 256 18.34 2.45 -17.46
CA ARG A 256 19.33 1.95 -18.43
C ARG A 256 19.86 3.06 -19.31
N GLU A 257 19.00 3.90 -19.89
CA GLU A 257 19.42 5.03 -20.72
C GLU A 257 20.24 6.05 -19.90
N ALA A 258 19.83 6.39 -18.69
CA ALA A 258 20.57 7.26 -17.81
C ALA A 258 21.97 6.71 -17.45
N ASN A 259 22.10 5.39 -17.21
CA ASN A 259 23.40 4.77 -16.98
C ASN A 259 24.31 4.86 -18.23
N THR A 260 23.75 4.73 -19.43
CA THR A 260 24.51 4.86 -20.67
C THR A 260 24.98 6.29 -20.87
N ILE A 261 24.13 7.30 -20.62
CA ILE A 261 24.49 8.71 -20.64
C ILE A 261 25.67 8.97 -19.67
N LEU A 262 25.58 8.50 -18.43
CA LEU A 262 26.66 8.63 -17.44
C LEU A 262 27.95 7.96 -17.88
N SER A 263 27.89 6.82 -18.51
CA SER A 263 29.09 6.09 -18.99
C SER A 263 29.80 6.80 -20.17
N LYS A 264 29.04 7.56 -20.95
CA LYS A 264 29.53 8.37 -22.07
C LYS A 264 29.92 9.79 -21.67
N ALA A 265 29.50 10.23 -20.46
CA ALA A 265 29.77 11.56 -19.96
C ALA A 265 31.28 11.80 -19.79
N ASN A 266 31.77 12.85 -20.42
CA ASN A 266 33.17 13.30 -20.33
C ASN A 266 33.28 14.79 -19.92
N ASP A 267 32.20 15.29 -19.34
CA ASP A 267 32.05 16.64 -18.81
C ASP A 267 31.41 16.55 -17.41
N LEU A 268 31.88 17.46 -16.51
CA LEU A 268 31.42 17.42 -15.13
C LEU A 268 29.94 17.79 -15.02
N GLU A 269 29.46 18.77 -15.79
CA GLU A 269 28.07 19.23 -15.76
C GLU A 269 27.13 18.15 -16.30
N ILE A 270 27.52 17.42 -17.38
CA ILE A 270 26.72 16.26 -17.85
C ILE A 270 26.73 15.15 -16.83
N SER A 271 27.86 14.87 -16.16
CA SER A 271 27.93 13.84 -15.12
C SER A 271 27.01 14.15 -13.94
N ASP A 272 27.05 15.39 -13.44
CA ASP A 272 26.18 15.83 -12.36
C ASP A 272 24.69 15.79 -12.76
N THR A 273 24.38 16.25 -13.97
CA THR A 273 23.00 16.18 -14.50
C THR A 273 22.53 14.74 -14.66
N GLY A 274 23.40 13.85 -15.15
CA GLY A 274 23.09 12.42 -15.27
C GLY A 274 22.84 11.73 -13.91
N ILE A 275 23.58 12.13 -12.86
CA ILE A 275 23.34 11.66 -11.49
C ILE A 275 21.98 12.13 -10.97
N ASN A 276 21.64 13.41 -11.21
CA ASN A 276 20.35 13.97 -10.82
C ASN A 276 19.21 13.25 -11.56
N LEU A 277 19.35 13.03 -12.86
CA LEU A 277 18.40 12.29 -13.68
C LEU A 277 18.17 10.87 -13.15
N LYS A 278 19.24 10.16 -12.82
CA LYS A 278 19.14 8.81 -12.23
C LYS A 278 18.47 8.84 -10.86
N THR A 279 18.75 9.83 -10.04
CA THR A 279 18.11 10.02 -8.74
C THR A 279 16.60 10.22 -8.88
N ASP A 280 16.17 11.02 -9.85
CA ASP A 280 14.74 11.24 -10.08
C ASP A 280 14.05 10.01 -10.69
N ILE A 281 14.73 9.25 -11.54
CA ILE A 281 14.22 7.95 -12.03
C ILE A 281 13.98 6.97 -10.86
N GLU A 282 14.90 6.87 -9.90
CA GLU A 282 14.70 5.99 -8.74
C GLU A 282 13.55 6.49 -7.85
N LYS A 283 13.41 7.79 -7.62
CA LYS A 283 12.24 8.35 -6.90
C LYS A 283 10.93 8.05 -7.61
N VAL A 284 10.89 8.19 -8.95
CA VAL A 284 9.73 7.83 -9.77
C VAL A 284 9.41 6.34 -9.62
N ARG A 285 10.43 5.48 -9.65
CA ARG A 285 10.28 4.04 -9.52
C ARG A 285 9.74 3.62 -8.15
N GLU A 286 10.21 4.23 -7.06
CA GLU A 286 9.69 4.00 -5.71
C GLU A 286 8.20 4.40 -5.59
N GLN A 287 7.82 5.54 -6.17
CA GLN A 287 6.43 5.99 -6.16
C GLN A 287 5.51 5.08 -6.99
N ILE A 288 5.98 4.59 -8.14
CA ILE A 288 5.24 3.66 -9.00
C ILE A 288 4.85 2.38 -8.25
N GLN A 289 5.67 1.91 -7.31
CA GLN A 289 5.37 0.73 -6.50
C GLN A 289 4.12 0.90 -5.61
N ASN A 290 3.69 2.14 -5.38
CA ASN A 290 2.50 2.44 -4.59
C ASN A 290 1.24 2.66 -5.46
N ILE A 291 1.32 2.46 -6.77
CA ILE A 291 0.22 2.62 -7.73
C ILE A 291 -0.43 1.28 -8.05
N GLU A 292 -1.77 1.27 -8.04
CA GLU A 292 -2.63 0.16 -8.46
C GLU A 292 -3.44 0.54 -9.70
#